data_07e43ea74643ff50bfa306a438d0d257
#
_entry.id   07e43ea74643ff50bfa306a438d0d257
#
_cell.length_a   1.000
_cell.length_b   1.000
_cell.length_c   1.000
_cell.angle_alpha   90.00
_cell.angle_beta   90.00
_cell.angle_gamma   90.00
#
_symmetry.space_group_name_H-M   'P 1'
#
loop_
_entity.id
_entity.type
_entity.pdbx_description
1 polymer ?
#
loop_
_entity_poly.entity_id
_entity_poly.type
_entity_poly.pdbx_seq_one_letter_code
_entity_poly.pdbx_strand_id
1 'polypeptide(L)'
;AISDLLRDSAGLPVAGRAEIQRSLIDYTNDVVDDEFPRMRRGETVEQQSEHLTAVWQSFLHIEPVSQSEISFYRQSIGRLDELGSARKSRLSGSQSEIPGELWVLLLGGGMVMLLFTYIFPSTDVVVHGALIALAGSLLAFVLYLIFAMEHPPFVGSIAVSPTAYENVLDTWSQLAGGK
;
A
#
# COMPACT_ATOMS: atom_id res chain seq x y z
N ALA A 1 4.60 4.71 -12.16
CA ALA A 1 5.41 3.59 -12.67
C ALA A 1 4.70 2.82 -13.80
N ILE A 2 3.50 2.17 -13.58
CA ILE A 2 2.83 1.35 -14.63
C ILE A 2 2.49 2.18 -15.87
N SER A 3 1.81 3.33 -15.71
CA SER A 3 1.47 4.23 -16.83
C SER A 3 2.70 4.68 -17.61
N ASP A 4 3.79 4.88 -16.90
CA ASP A 4 5.05 5.29 -17.51
C ASP A 4 5.71 4.14 -18.26
N LEU A 5 5.67 2.91 -17.71
CA LEU A 5 6.13 1.70 -18.37
C LEU A 5 5.35 1.43 -19.67
N LEU A 6 4.02 1.60 -19.64
CA LEU A 6 3.18 1.50 -20.82
C LEU A 6 3.54 2.55 -21.88
N ARG A 7 3.86 3.76 -21.45
CA ARG A 7 4.31 4.84 -22.37
C ARG A 7 5.69 4.55 -22.94
N ASP A 8 6.62 4.15 -22.08
CA ASP A 8 8.00 3.85 -22.50
C ASP A 8 8.07 2.64 -23.42
N SER A 9 7.13 1.68 -23.29
CA SER A 9 7.04 0.53 -24.20
C SER A 9 6.88 0.96 -25.66
N ALA A 10 6.33 2.14 -25.93
CA ALA A 10 6.23 2.68 -27.28
C ALA A 10 7.60 2.98 -27.93
N GLY A 11 8.63 3.23 -27.12
CA GLY A 11 10.01 3.44 -27.57
C GLY A 11 10.83 2.15 -27.70
N LEU A 12 10.27 0.99 -27.35
CA LEU A 12 10.92 -0.32 -27.44
C LEU A 12 10.69 -0.97 -28.82
N PRO A 13 11.50 -1.98 -29.20
CA PRO A 13 11.30 -2.75 -30.42
C PRO A 13 9.88 -3.28 -30.58
N VAL A 14 9.34 -3.19 -31.79
CA VAL A 14 7.93 -3.57 -32.07
C VAL A 14 7.65 -5.04 -31.72
N ALA A 15 8.63 -5.92 -31.92
CA ALA A 15 8.48 -7.37 -31.74
C ALA A 15 8.06 -7.78 -30.31
N GLY A 16 8.53 -7.05 -29.25
CA GLY A 16 8.19 -7.38 -27.85
C GLY A 16 7.19 -6.44 -27.20
N ARG A 17 6.86 -5.32 -27.86
CA ARG A 17 6.00 -4.27 -27.28
C ARG A 17 4.64 -4.80 -26.83
N ALA A 18 3.98 -5.61 -27.67
CA ALA A 18 2.65 -6.14 -27.38
C ALA A 18 2.66 -7.12 -26.19
N GLU A 19 3.74 -7.87 -26.02
CA GLU A 19 3.91 -8.79 -24.89
C GLU A 19 4.10 -8.02 -23.58
N ILE A 20 4.96 -7.01 -23.58
CA ILE A 20 5.17 -6.13 -22.41
C ILE A 20 3.85 -5.44 -22.01
N GLN A 21 3.13 -4.87 -22.98
CA GLN A 21 1.87 -4.19 -22.70
C GLN A 21 0.84 -5.16 -22.12
N ARG A 22 0.72 -6.37 -22.65
CA ARG A 22 -0.19 -7.39 -22.13
C ARG A 22 0.19 -7.79 -20.71
N SER A 23 1.44 -8.14 -20.45
CA SER A 23 1.89 -8.54 -19.12
C SER A 23 1.72 -7.43 -18.07
N LEU A 24 1.89 -6.15 -18.44
CA LEU A 24 1.62 -5.02 -17.55
C LEU A 24 0.13 -4.87 -17.23
N ILE A 25 -0.75 -5.08 -18.20
CA ILE A 25 -2.20 -5.03 -18.00
C ILE A 25 -2.66 -6.22 -17.15
N ASP A 26 -2.17 -7.43 -17.42
CA ASP A 26 -2.50 -8.63 -16.65
C ASP A 26 -2.06 -8.47 -15.19
N TYR A 27 -0.86 -7.92 -14.95
CA TYR A 27 -0.41 -7.55 -13.60
C TYR A 27 -1.32 -6.50 -12.94
N THR A 28 -1.77 -5.50 -13.70
CA THR A 28 -2.63 -4.43 -13.15
C THR A 28 -3.99 -4.98 -12.77
N ASN A 29 -4.58 -5.87 -13.59
CA ASN A 29 -5.83 -6.56 -13.28
C ASN A 29 -5.69 -7.43 -12.02
N ASP A 30 -4.61 -8.23 -11.92
CA ASP A 30 -4.31 -9.06 -10.74
C ASP A 30 -4.26 -8.22 -9.46
N VAL A 31 -3.62 -7.06 -9.51
CA VAL A 31 -3.56 -6.13 -8.37
C VAL A 31 -4.95 -5.65 -7.96
N VAL A 32 -5.81 -5.29 -8.93
CA VAL A 32 -7.17 -4.75 -8.67
C VAL A 32 -8.11 -5.85 -8.21
N ASP A 33 -8.10 -7.00 -8.90
CA ASP A 33 -9.12 -8.03 -8.77
C ASP A 33 -8.79 -9.10 -7.71
N ASP A 34 -7.50 -9.30 -7.38
CA ASP A 34 -7.07 -10.30 -6.39
C ASP A 34 -6.31 -9.68 -5.21
N GLU A 35 -5.18 -8.97 -5.44
CA GLU A 35 -4.32 -8.51 -4.34
C GLU A 35 -5.05 -7.53 -3.40
N PHE A 36 -5.72 -6.49 -3.92
CA PHE A 36 -6.44 -5.52 -3.08
C PHE A 36 -7.62 -6.12 -2.31
N PRO A 37 -8.49 -6.94 -2.91
CA PRO A 37 -9.54 -7.64 -2.17
C PRO A 37 -9.01 -8.55 -1.06
N ARG A 38 -7.91 -9.29 -1.30
CA ARG A 38 -7.26 -10.13 -0.28
C ARG A 38 -6.70 -9.30 0.87
N MET A 39 -5.98 -8.22 0.57
CA MET A 39 -5.48 -7.30 1.59
C MET A 39 -6.61 -6.67 2.41
N ARG A 40 -7.76 -6.35 1.80
CA ARG A 40 -8.96 -5.86 2.52
C ARG A 40 -9.52 -6.88 3.51
N ARG A 41 -9.42 -8.17 3.20
CA ARG A 41 -9.83 -9.26 4.11
C ARG A 41 -8.78 -9.58 5.18
N GLY A 42 -7.63 -8.89 5.18
CA GLY A 42 -6.52 -9.19 6.07
C GLY A 42 -5.77 -10.47 5.71
N GLU A 43 -5.95 -10.96 4.48
CA GLU A 43 -5.25 -12.14 3.99
C GLU A 43 -3.81 -11.79 3.60
N THR A 44 -2.89 -12.71 3.87
CA THR A 44 -1.50 -12.58 3.41
C THR A 44 -1.43 -12.78 1.90
N VAL A 45 -0.92 -11.78 1.20
CA VAL A 45 -0.61 -11.87 -0.21
C VAL A 45 0.84 -12.30 -0.37
N GLU A 46 1.11 -13.26 -1.25
CA GLU A 46 2.47 -13.75 -1.48
C GLU A 46 3.38 -12.65 -2.03
N GLN A 47 4.62 -12.62 -1.56
CA GLN A 47 5.62 -11.64 -2.03
C GLN A 47 6.01 -11.90 -3.49
N GLN A 48 6.04 -13.15 -3.92
CA GLN A 48 6.21 -13.51 -5.32
C GLN A 48 4.87 -13.41 -6.06
N SER A 49 4.85 -12.66 -7.17
CA SER A 49 3.72 -12.58 -8.09
C SER A 49 4.14 -13.17 -9.43
N GLU A 50 3.34 -14.13 -9.92
CA GLU A 50 3.56 -14.71 -11.25
C GLU A 50 3.40 -13.64 -12.33
N HIS A 51 2.42 -12.74 -12.17
CA HIS A 51 2.17 -11.64 -13.11
C HIS A 51 3.32 -10.65 -13.14
N LEU A 52 3.89 -10.26 -11.98
CA LEU A 52 5.08 -9.39 -11.96
C LEU A 52 6.30 -10.09 -12.55
N THR A 53 6.45 -11.38 -12.32
CA THR A 53 7.52 -12.20 -12.92
C THR A 53 7.36 -12.27 -14.44
N ALA A 54 6.14 -12.41 -14.95
CA ALA A 54 5.85 -12.38 -16.39
C ALA A 54 6.21 -11.03 -17.02
N VAL A 55 5.95 -9.91 -16.30
CA VAL A 55 6.42 -8.58 -16.75
C VAL A 55 7.94 -8.57 -16.87
N TRP A 56 8.68 -9.03 -15.86
CA TRP A 56 10.15 -9.10 -15.93
C TRP A 56 10.62 -9.96 -17.10
N GLN A 57 10.01 -11.12 -17.34
CA GLN A 57 10.37 -12.01 -18.45
C GLN A 57 10.13 -11.36 -19.81
N SER A 58 9.01 -10.63 -19.97
CA SER A 58 8.72 -9.93 -21.23
C SER A 58 9.79 -8.87 -21.57
N PHE A 59 10.38 -8.23 -20.56
CA PHE A 59 11.51 -7.31 -20.79
C PHE A 59 12.82 -8.04 -21.12
N LEU A 60 13.08 -9.21 -20.52
CA LEU A 60 14.30 -9.97 -20.79
C LEU A 60 14.39 -10.50 -22.23
N HIS A 61 13.25 -10.66 -22.90
CA HIS A 61 13.19 -11.07 -24.31
C HIS A 61 13.43 -9.93 -25.30
N ILE A 62 13.61 -8.68 -24.84
CA ILE A 62 13.84 -7.53 -25.71
C ILE A 62 15.33 -7.38 -26.01
N GLU A 63 15.66 -7.32 -27.28
CA GLU A 63 16.99 -6.99 -27.79
C GLU A 63 16.98 -5.60 -28.43
N PRO A 64 17.25 -4.53 -27.68
CA PRO A 64 17.28 -3.18 -28.22
C PRO A 64 18.54 -3.00 -29.11
N VAL A 65 18.35 -2.51 -30.32
CA VAL A 65 19.43 -2.35 -31.32
C VAL A 65 19.84 -0.89 -31.46
N SER A 66 18.88 0.03 -31.50
CA SER A 66 19.18 1.46 -31.68
C SER A 66 19.53 2.12 -30.32
N GLN A 67 20.32 3.19 -30.40
CA GLN A 67 20.68 3.98 -29.21
C GLN A 67 19.45 4.53 -28.47
N SER A 68 18.39 4.86 -29.20
CA SER A 68 17.10 5.29 -28.64
C SER A 68 16.43 4.14 -27.88
N GLU A 69 16.32 2.96 -28.47
CA GLU A 69 15.75 1.77 -27.83
C GLU A 69 16.52 1.37 -26.56
N ILE A 70 17.86 1.43 -26.60
CA ILE A 70 18.71 1.17 -25.43
C ILE A 70 18.39 2.16 -24.30
N SER A 71 18.16 3.42 -24.62
CA SER A 71 17.82 4.44 -23.63
C SER A 71 16.44 4.18 -22.99
N PHE A 72 15.42 3.89 -23.80
CA PHE A 72 14.09 3.53 -23.33
C PHE A 72 14.10 2.24 -22.50
N TYR A 73 14.85 1.22 -22.95
CA TYR A 73 15.00 -0.04 -22.25
C TYR A 73 15.59 0.16 -20.84
N ARG A 74 16.70 0.92 -20.72
CA ARG A 74 17.32 1.22 -19.42
C ARG A 74 16.37 1.97 -18.49
N GLN A 75 15.63 2.94 -19.02
CA GLN A 75 14.64 3.69 -18.26
C GLN A 75 13.50 2.78 -17.77
N SER A 76 13.01 1.92 -18.65
CA SER A 76 11.94 0.96 -18.31
C SER A 76 12.38 -0.04 -17.25
N ILE A 77 13.61 -0.57 -17.30
CA ILE A 77 14.14 -1.46 -16.27
C ILE A 77 14.19 -0.76 -14.90
N GLY A 78 14.63 0.50 -14.83
CA GLY A 78 14.62 1.27 -13.59
C GLY A 78 13.21 1.44 -13.02
N ARG A 79 12.22 1.73 -13.87
CA ARG A 79 10.80 1.85 -13.46
C ARG A 79 10.17 0.53 -13.06
N LEU A 80 10.63 -0.57 -13.65
CA LEU A 80 10.18 -1.91 -13.28
C LEU A 80 10.71 -2.29 -11.88
N ASP A 81 11.93 -1.91 -11.55
CA ASP A 81 12.50 -2.06 -10.21
C ASP A 81 11.74 -1.21 -9.18
N GLU A 82 11.41 0.04 -9.52
CA GLU A 82 10.53 0.89 -8.69
C GLU A 82 9.15 0.24 -8.46
N LEU A 83 8.56 -0.37 -9.49
CA LEU A 83 7.28 -1.08 -9.39
C LEU A 83 7.38 -2.25 -8.41
N GLY A 84 8.42 -3.06 -8.51
CA GLY A 84 8.69 -4.18 -7.60
C GLY A 84 8.88 -3.71 -6.17
N SER A 85 9.65 -2.63 -5.97
CA SER A 85 9.89 -2.02 -4.65
C SER A 85 8.62 -1.44 -4.04
N ALA A 86 7.80 -0.75 -4.84
CA ALA A 86 6.52 -0.21 -4.40
C ALA A 86 5.53 -1.32 -4.01
N ARG A 87 5.47 -2.43 -4.77
CA ARG A 87 4.68 -3.60 -4.41
C ARG A 87 5.14 -4.19 -3.08
N LYS A 88 6.45 -4.40 -2.91
CA LYS A 88 7.02 -4.91 -1.66
C LYS A 88 6.67 -4.02 -0.47
N SER A 89 6.80 -2.71 -0.61
CA SER A 89 6.44 -1.74 0.44
C SER A 89 4.95 -1.80 0.77
N ARG A 90 4.08 -1.93 -0.23
CA ARG A 90 2.63 -2.08 -0.04
C ARG A 90 2.30 -3.35 0.74
N LEU A 91 2.86 -4.50 0.36
CA LEU A 91 2.64 -5.77 1.04
C LEU A 91 3.21 -5.76 2.47
N SER A 92 4.40 -5.21 2.67
CA SER A 92 4.97 -5.07 4.02
C SER A 92 4.14 -4.14 4.90
N GLY A 93 3.61 -3.06 4.34
CA GLY A 93 2.72 -2.14 5.06
C GLY A 93 1.39 -2.77 5.45
N SER A 94 0.86 -3.68 4.63
CA SER A 94 -0.40 -4.40 4.93
C SER A 94 -0.24 -5.46 6.03
N GLN A 95 0.99 -5.92 6.29
CA GLN A 95 1.33 -6.94 7.31
C GLN A 95 1.96 -6.33 8.55
N SER A 96 2.10 -5.01 8.61
CA SER A 96 2.73 -4.32 9.74
C SER A 96 1.74 -4.24 10.90
N GLU A 97 1.88 -5.16 11.85
CA GLU A 97 1.16 -5.14 13.13
C GLU A 97 2.03 -4.50 14.20
N ILE A 98 1.39 -3.78 15.12
CA ILE A 98 2.07 -3.25 16.31
C ILE A 98 2.43 -4.42 17.22
N PRO A 99 3.70 -4.59 17.65
CA PRO A 99 4.08 -5.64 18.58
C PRO A 99 3.21 -5.63 19.84
N GLY A 100 2.74 -6.81 20.27
CA GLY A 100 1.87 -6.95 21.42
C GLY A 100 2.45 -6.35 22.71
N GLU A 101 3.78 -6.29 22.82
CA GLU A 101 4.50 -5.66 23.92
C GLU A 101 4.21 -4.16 24.02
N LEU A 102 4.03 -3.48 22.90
CA LEU A 102 3.65 -2.07 22.89
C LEU A 102 2.21 -1.86 23.37
N TRP A 103 1.30 -2.80 23.07
CA TRP A 103 -0.05 -2.78 23.63
C TRP A 103 -0.06 -2.94 25.15
N VAL A 104 0.75 -3.87 25.69
CA VAL A 104 0.90 -4.06 27.13
C VAL A 104 1.46 -2.79 27.78
N LEU A 105 2.50 -2.18 27.20
CA LEU A 105 3.09 -0.94 27.71
C LEU A 105 2.09 0.22 27.69
N LEU A 106 1.31 0.35 26.62
CA LEU A 106 0.35 1.43 26.42
C LEU A 106 -0.82 1.32 27.42
N LEU A 107 -1.40 0.13 27.55
CA LEU A 107 -2.48 -0.14 28.49
C LEU A 107 -2.01 -0.05 29.95
N GLY A 108 -0.85 -0.64 30.26
CA GLY A 108 -0.24 -0.58 31.58
C GLY A 108 0.14 0.84 32.00
N GLY A 109 0.79 1.59 31.12
CA GLY A 109 1.12 2.99 31.34
C GLY A 109 -0.11 3.88 31.52
N GLY A 110 -1.15 3.66 30.70
CA GLY A 110 -2.45 4.33 30.84
C GLY A 110 -3.12 4.03 32.18
N MET A 111 -3.10 2.78 32.61
CA MET A 111 -3.65 2.37 33.89
C MET A 111 -2.89 3.03 35.05
N VAL A 112 -1.57 3.05 35.03
CA VAL A 112 -0.74 3.73 36.04
C VAL A 112 -1.08 5.23 36.09
N MET A 113 -1.24 5.88 34.94
CA MET A 113 -1.61 7.29 34.85
C MET A 113 -2.97 7.57 35.50
N LEU A 114 -3.96 6.72 35.24
CA LEU A 114 -5.29 6.85 35.85
C LEU A 114 -5.25 6.60 37.38
N LEU A 115 -4.50 5.60 37.83
CA LEU A 115 -4.28 5.33 39.25
C LEU A 115 -3.63 6.51 39.95
N PHE A 116 -2.58 7.10 39.32
CA PHE A 116 -1.94 8.28 39.88
C PHE A 116 -2.91 9.46 40.01
N THR A 117 -3.73 9.71 39.01
CA THR A 117 -4.75 10.76 39.06
C THR A 117 -5.78 10.51 40.17
N TYR A 118 -6.11 9.22 40.45
CA TYR A 118 -7.04 8.84 41.50
C TYR A 118 -6.48 9.01 42.91
N ILE A 119 -5.15 8.79 43.09
CA ILE A 119 -4.48 8.88 44.39
C ILE A 119 -4.35 10.35 44.88
N PHE A 120 -4.37 11.32 44.01
CA PHE A 120 -4.31 12.75 44.35
C PHE A 120 -5.69 13.39 44.32
N PRO A 121 -6.48 13.28 45.45
CA PRO A 121 -7.84 13.84 45.47
C PRO A 121 -7.79 15.37 45.50
N SER A 122 -8.63 16.00 44.71
CA SER A 122 -8.96 17.42 44.86
C SER A 122 -9.99 17.57 46.00
N THR A 123 -9.99 18.71 46.69
CA THR A 123 -11.00 19.07 47.71
C THR A 123 -12.41 19.18 47.10
N ASP A 124 -12.51 19.43 45.83
CA ASP A 124 -13.78 19.51 45.08
C ASP A 124 -13.99 18.24 44.26
N VAL A 125 -15.02 17.47 44.57
CA VAL A 125 -15.37 16.20 43.91
C VAL A 125 -15.71 16.40 42.44
N VAL A 126 -16.30 17.53 42.08
CA VAL A 126 -16.66 17.83 40.67
C VAL A 126 -15.38 18.08 39.83
N VAL A 127 -14.46 18.87 40.38
CA VAL A 127 -13.16 19.12 39.71
C VAL A 127 -12.36 17.85 39.61
N HIS A 128 -12.34 17.02 40.65
CA HIS A 128 -11.65 15.72 40.61
C HIS A 128 -12.24 14.77 39.56
N GLY A 129 -13.55 14.66 39.53
CA GLY A 129 -14.26 13.87 38.52
C GLY A 129 -14.00 14.35 37.09
N ALA A 130 -13.97 15.67 36.88
CA ALA A 130 -13.68 16.25 35.58
C ALA A 130 -12.23 15.96 35.11
N LEU A 131 -11.24 16.00 36.01
CA LEU A 131 -9.84 15.66 35.70
C LEU A 131 -9.70 14.19 35.31
N ILE A 132 -10.32 13.27 36.03
CA ILE A 132 -10.31 11.84 35.71
C ILE A 132 -10.98 11.59 34.35
N ALA A 133 -12.14 12.21 34.10
CA ALA A 133 -12.86 12.08 32.85
C ALA A 133 -12.05 12.62 31.66
N LEU A 134 -11.38 13.75 31.84
CA LEU A 134 -10.54 14.35 30.82
C LEU A 134 -9.32 13.47 30.50
N ALA A 135 -8.61 13.00 31.54
CA ALA A 135 -7.46 12.10 31.37
C ALA A 135 -7.87 10.77 30.73
N GLY A 136 -8.98 10.18 31.17
CA GLY A 136 -9.52 8.94 30.62
C GLY A 136 -9.99 9.08 29.18
N SER A 137 -10.64 10.20 28.84
CA SER A 137 -11.07 10.46 27.46
C SER A 137 -9.89 10.67 26.52
N LEU A 138 -8.85 11.37 26.97
CA LEU A 138 -7.63 11.54 26.17
C LEU A 138 -6.94 10.20 25.92
N LEU A 139 -6.81 9.37 26.97
CA LEU A 139 -6.23 8.04 26.84
C LEU A 139 -7.06 7.17 25.89
N ALA A 140 -8.37 7.14 26.04
CA ALA A 140 -9.27 6.40 25.16
C ALA A 140 -9.18 6.87 23.71
N PHE A 141 -9.06 8.18 23.50
CA PHE A 141 -8.89 8.74 22.16
C PHE A 141 -7.58 8.30 21.52
N VAL A 142 -6.46 8.35 22.26
CA VAL A 142 -5.13 7.90 21.76
C VAL A 142 -5.17 6.41 21.44
N LEU A 143 -5.73 5.59 22.34
CA LEU A 143 -5.88 4.14 22.11
C LEU A 143 -6.74 3.84 20.87
N TYR A 144 -7.85 4.57 20.72
CA TYR A 144 -8.70 4.44 19.53
C TYR A 144 -7.96 4.82 18.25
N LEU A 145 -7.15 5.89 18.29
CA LEU A 145 -6.40 6.34 17.13
C LEU A 145 -5.32 5.33 16.73
N ILE A 146 -4.62 4.75 17.72
CA ILE A 146 -3.62 3.69 17.48
C ILE A 146 -4.32 2.45 16.92
N PHE A 147 -5.43 2.02 17.50
CA PHE A 147 -6.22 0.89 17.02
C PHE A 147 -6.73 1.11 15.59
N ALA A 148 -7.20 2.33 15.27
CA ALA A 148 -7.65 2.67 13.92
C ALA A 148 -6.51 2.68 12.89
N MET A 149 -5.27 2.97 13.32
CA MET A 149 -4.10 2.92 12.45
C MET A 149 -3.50 1.52 12.32
N GLU A 150 -3.68 0.64 13.31
CA GLU A 150 -3.20 -0.74 13.30
C GLU A 150 -4.03 -1.62 12.36
N HIS A 151 -5.34 -1.36 12.28
CA HIS A 151 -6.20 -2.12 11.36
C HIS A 151 -5.87 -1.75 9.91
N PRO A 152 -5.86 -2.75 9.01
CA PRO A 152 -5.21 -2.59 7.72
C PRO A 152 -5.66 -1.32 7.02
N PRO A 153 -4.73 -0.56 6.41
CA PRO A 153 -5.01 0.71 5.74
C PRO A 153 -5.94 0.54 4.53
N PHE A 154 -6.52 -0.64 4.37
CA PHE A 154 -7.43 -1.04 3.29
C PHE A 154 -8.90 -1.12 3.74
N VAL A 155 -9.20 -0.92 5.05
CA VAL A 155 -10.56 -1.00 5.60
C VAL A 155 -10.91 0.32 6.30
N GLY A 156 -12.02 0.95 5.92
CA GLY A 156 -12.53 2.18 6.54
C GLY A 156 -12.41 3.43 5.68
N SER A 157 -12.65 4.59 6.28
CA SER A 157 -12.68 5.90 5.58
C SER A 157 -11.30 6.42 5.13
N ILE A 158 -10.22 5.84 5.63
CA ILE A 158 -8.82 6.18 5.28
C ILE A 158 -8.21 5.04 4.45
N ALA A 159 -9.04 4.18 3.88
CA ALA A 159 -8.57 3.01 3.13
C ALA A 159 -7.82 3.43 1.85
N VAL A 160 -6.69 2.79 1.61
CA VAL A 160 -5.97 2.87 0.33
C VAL A 160 -6.83 2.21 -0.75
N SER A 161 -7.20 3.00 -1.77
CA SER A 161 -8.03 2.55 -2.88
C SER A 161 -7.16 2.10 -4.06
N PRO A 162 -7.57 1.08 -4.85
CA PRO A 162 -6.93 0.69 -6.09
C PRO A 162 -7.14 1.70 -7.23
N THR A 163 -7.81 2.85 -6.99
CA THR A 163 -8.20 3.83 -7.99
C THR A 163 -7.08 4.26 -8.94
N ALA A 164 -5.83 4.30 -8.44
CA ALA A 164 -4.68 4.61 -9.28
C ALA A 164 -4.42 3.53 -10.35
N TYR A 165 -4.69 2.26 -10.04
CA TYR A 165 -4.58 1.13 -10.96
C TYR A 165 -5.77 1.08 -11.91
N GLU A 166 -6.99 1.29 -11.41
CA GLU A 166 -8.22 1.39 -12.20
C GLU A 166 -8.09 2.48 -13.27
N ASN A 167 -7.60 3.66 -12.91
CA ASN A 167 -7.33 4.76 -13.85
C ASN A 167 -6.34 4.38 -14.96
N VAL A 168 -5.36 3.51 -14.68
CA VAL A 168 -4.44 3.00 -15.70
C VAL A 168 -5.20 2.13 -16.69
N LEU A 169 -6.03 1.20 -16.19
CA LEU A 169 -6.84 0.31 -17.04
C LEU A 169 -7.82 1.09 -17.91
N ASP A 170 -8.51 2.09 -17.34
CA ASP A 170 -9.45 2.94 -18.07
C ASP A 170 -8.74 3.74 -19.18
N THR A 171 -7.62 4.35 -18.86
CA THR A 171 -6.82 5.11 -19.84
C THR A 171 -6.33 4.19 -20.96
N TRP A 172 -5.88 2.98 -20.61
CA TRP A 172 -5.41 2.01 -21.60
C TRP A 172 -6.54 1.51 -22.50
N SER A 173 -7.71 1.20 -21.92
CA SER A 173 -8.89 0.76 -22.69
C SER A 173 -9.34 1.81 -23.73
N GLN A 174 -9.29 3.10 -23.35
CA GLN A 174 -9.59 4.21 -24.26
C GLN A 174 -8.58 4.31 -25.42
N LEU A 175 -7.30 4.12 -25.14
CA LEU A 175 -6.24 4.14 -26.16
C LEU A 175 -6.29 2.93 -27.10
N ALA A 176 -6.66 1.76 -26.58
CA ALA A 176 -6.77 0.52 -27.34
C ALA A 176 -8.07 0.45 -28.17
N GLY A 177 -9.17 1.03 -27.66
CA GLY A 177 -10.49 1.05 -28.33
C GLY A 177 -10.66 2.16 -29.36
N GLY A 178 -9.75 3.13 -29.43
CA GLY A 178 -9.79 4.27 -30.36
C GLY A 178 -9.11 4.01 -31.73
N LYS A 179 -8.88 2.74 -32.11
CA LYS A 179 -8.36 2.34 -33.43
C LYS A 179 -9.43 1.69 -34.29
#